data_bab699d4ef52bb27b82393f2c756e043
#
_entry.id   bab699d4ef52bb27b82393f2c756e043
#
_cell.length_a   1.000
_cell.length_b   1.000
_cell.length_c   1.000
_cell.angle_alpha   90.00
_cell.angle_beta   90.00
_cell.angle_gamma   90.00
#
_symmetry.space_group_name_H-M   'P 1'
#
loop_
_entity.id
_entity.type
_entity.pdbx_description
1 polymer ?
#
loop_
_entity_poly.entity_id
_entity_poly.type
_entity_poly.pdbx_seq_one_letter_code
_entity_poly.pdbx_strand_id
1 'polypeptide(L)'
;MIEPGGFQFTQASDPRRISLYLTSHGWISHEERGGTLWVTQDHAYEAFIPRHRQMRGYLSYVATLLKTLSVAEGRSEAKISLEISVSDADVHYIHTDPDADPGTTPIEEGVKAFESLQQWVLSGAVLTAAPQARVVQPARKPTKALDFMRSVRLGPTFEGSYILTAYIPVPGRIGQTEIEVDDPLVRQASQPFERSVSLKLREATKEALGAANEVIQSSEGVEAFTRRAECGVNANLCEALAGFTTKEGGQAKIDATWALSRPVAPTAPIILSRDQVSVLRDAAKEMRATAPEDDVTIVGAVVRLHREGAFGPGEVSVAGIIEDRVNNRLRRIWLELAEVDYSLATRAHYSGVTVEVTGSLEKRGNRSVLRNPYNFAVRPDFP
;
A
#
# COMPACT_ATOMS: atom_id res chain seq x y z
N MET A 1 -19.05 -11.85 27.45
CA MET A 1 -18.34 -12.82 26.59
C MET A 1 -18.88 -12.64 25.20
N ILE A 2 -18.15 -11.97 24.31
CA ILE A 2 -18.53 -11.81 22.90
C ILE A 2 -18.03 -13.07 22.21
N GLU A 3 -18.94 -13.90 21.71
CA GLU A 3 -18.56 -15.07 20.94
C GLU A 3 -17.73 -14.64 19.71
N PRO A 4 -16.60 -15.30 19.39
CA PRO A 4 -15.70 -14.91 18.29
C PRO A 4 -16.36 -14.88 16.91
N GLY A 5 -17.55 -15.48 16.74
CA GLY A 5 -18.31 -15.51 15.49
C GLY A 5 -19.30 -14.37 15.28
N GLY A 6 -19.57 -13.52 16.28
CA GLY A 6 -20.69 -12.56 16.21
C GLY A 6 -20.51 -11.46 15.16
N PHE A 7 -19.31 -10.95 14.94
CA PHE A 7 -19.05 -9.89 13.97
C PHE A 7 -19.11 -10.42 12.52
N GLN A 8 -18.53 -11.58 12.26
CA GLN A 8 -18.55 -12.23 10.94
C GLN A 8 -19.97 -12.61 10.53
N PHE A 9 -20.76 -13.18 11.47
CA PHE A 9 -22.15 -13.55 11.21
C PHE A 9 -23.02 -12.33 10.88
N THR A 10 -22.78 -11.18 11.52
CA THR A 10 -23.53 -9.94 11.25
C THR A 10 -23.27 -9.41 9.83
N GLN A 11 -22.05 -9.50 9.33
CA GLN A 11 -21.72 -9.08 7.96
C GLN A 11 -22.14 -10.10 6.90
N ALA A 12 -21.97 -11.40 7.17
CA ALA A 12 -22.48 -12.47 6.32
C ALA A 12 -24.01 -12.51 6.21
N SER A 13 -24.73 -11.81 7.08
CA SER A 13 -26.17 -11.67 7.03
C SER A 13 -26.65 -10.45 6.22
N ASP A 14 -25.78 -9.74 5.49
CA ASP A 14 -26.19 -8.65 4.60
C ASP A 14 -26.80 -9.22 3.30
N PRO A 15 -28.09 -8.91 2.97
CA PRO A 15 -28.74 -9.44 1.78
C PRO A 15 -27.98 -9.13 0.49
N ARG A 16 -27.33 -7.96 0.39
CA ARG A 16 -26.57 -7.56 -0.80
C ARG A 16 -25.33 -8.43 -0.99
N ARG A 17 -24.60 -8.71 0.10
CA ARG A 17 -23.42 -9.57 0.07
C ARG A 17 -23.76 -11.02 -0.22
N ILE A 18 -24.88 -11.50 0.35
CA ILE A 18 -25.42 -12.83 0.04
C ILE A 18 -25.77 -12.91 -1.46
N SER A 19 -26.48 -11.94 -2.00
CA SER A 19 -26.83 -11.92 -3.43
C SER A 19 -25.60 -11.90 -4.32
N LEU A 20 -24.57 -11.09 -4.01
CA LEU A 20 -23.31 -11.07 -4.74
C LEU A 20 -22.63 -12.44 -4.74
N TYR A 21 -22.56 -13.07 -3.56
CA TYR A 21 -21.96 -14.39 -3.42
C TYR A 21 -22.68 -15.42 -4.28
N LEU A 22 -24.01 -15.52 -4.14
CA LEU A 22 -24.83 -16.48 -4.87
C LEU A 22 -24.74 -16.28 -6.39
N THR A 23 -24.85 -15.02 -6.85
CA THR A 23 -24.68 -14.69 -8.27
C THR A 23 -23.31 -15.11 -8.80
N SER A 24 -22.23 -14.80 -8.07
CA SER A 24 -20.87 -15.15 -8.49
C SER A 24 -20.58 -16.66 -8.50
N HIS A 25 -21.37 -17.45 -7.75
CA HIS A 25 -21.30 -18.90 -7.71
C HIS A 25 -22.33 -19.58 -8.61
N GLY A 26 -22.96 -18.83 -9.53
CA GLY A 26 -23.84 -19.37 -10.56
C GLY A 26 -25.25 -19.76 -10.10
N TRP A 27 -25.67 -19.28 -8.92
CA TRP A 27 -27.06 -19.43 -8.48
C TRP A 27 -27.98 -18.51 -9.26
N ILE A 28 -29.18 -18.97 -9.57
CA ILE A 28 -30.23 -18.25 -10.31
C ILE A 28 -31.23 -17.68 -9.32
N SER A 29 -31.53 -16.39 -9.44
CA SER A 29 -32.48 -15.71 -8.58
C SER A 29 -33.88 -15.66 -9.17
N HIS A 30 -34.90 -15.93 -8.35
CA HIS A 30 -36.31 -15.76 -8.67
C HIS A 30 -36.95 -14.86 -7.62
N GLU A 31 -37.50 -13.72 -8.09
CA GLU A 31 -38.20 -12.83 -7.19
C GLU A 31 -39.51 -13.46 -6.70
N GLU A 32 -39.73 -13.48 -5.38
CA GLU A 32 -40.88 -14.00 -4.72
C GLU A 32 -41.50 -12.99 -3.75
N ARG A 33 -42.73 -13.31 -3.29
CA ARG A 33 -43.42 -12.46 -2.31
C ARG A 33 -42.66 -12.47 -0.98
N GLY A 34 -42.01 -11.35 -0.68
CA GLY A 34 -41.25 -11.13 0.57
C GLY A 34 -39.76 -11.38 0.52
N GLY A 35 -39.21 -11.86 -0.62
CA GLY A 35 -37.79 -12.12 -0.76
C GLY A 35 -37.38 -12.65 -2.11
N THR A 36 -36.23 -13.29 -2.16
CA THR A 36 -35.67 -13.88 -3.38
C THR A 36 -35.39 -15.37 -3.13
N LEU A 37 -35.92 -16.23 -3.97
CA LEU A 37 -35.57 -17.64 -4.02
C LEU A 37 -34.33 -17.80 -4.92
N TRP A 38 -33.31 -18.44 -4.41
CA TRP A 38 -32.10 -18.78 -5.13
C TRP A 38 -32.04 -20.28 -5.39
N VAL A 39 -31.68 -20.66 -6.63
CA VAL A 39 -31.70 -22.08 -7.06
C VAL A 39 -30.40 -22.35 -7.81
N THR A 40 -29.80 -23.51 -7.62
CA THR A 40 -28.66 -23.98 -8.42
C THR A 40 -29.07 -24.27 -9.86
N GLN A 41 -28.16 -24.22 -10.81
CA GLN A 41 -28.45 -24.47 -12.25
C GLN A 41 -29.08 -25.85 -12.50
N ASP A 42 -28.73 -26.84 -11.71
CA ASP A 42 -29.28 -28.20 -11.78
C ASP A 42 -30.56 -28.39 -10.96
N HIS A 43 -31.05 -27.31 -10.29
CA HIS A 43 -32.20 -27.32 -9.39
C HIS A 43 -32.08 -28.30 -8.20
N ALA A 44 -30.84 -28.74 -7.87
CA ALA A 44 -30.60 -29.65 -6.75
C ALA A 44 -30.71 -28.98 -5.38
N TYR A 45 -30.43 -27.68 -5.31
CA TYR A 45 -30.48 -26.91 -4.06
C TYR A 45 -31.22 -25.61 -4.25
N GLU A 46 -31.95 -25.21 -3.19
CA GLU A 46 -32.68 -23.95 -3.13
C GLU A 46 -32.51 -23.27 -1.79
N ALA A 47 -32.55 -21.92 -1.77
CA ALA A 47 -32.50 -21.13 -0.56
C ALA A 47 -33.33 -19.86 -0.70
N PHE A 48 -34.19 -19.54 0.26
CA PHE A 48 -34.98 -18.33 0.30
C PHE A 48 -34.33 -17.28 1.20
N ILE A 49 -34.13 -16.08 0.67
CA ILE A 49 -33.58 -14.94 1.41
C ILE A 49 -34.63 -13.81 1.47
N PRO A 50 -35.12 -13.47 2.68
CA PRO A 50 -36.05 -12.38 2.86
C PRO A 50 -35.44 -11.03 2.45
N ARG A 51 -36.28 -10.15 1.86
CA ARG A 51 -35.85 -8.83 1.35
C ARG A 51 -35.31 -7.90 2.45
N HIS A 52 -35.82 -8.00 3.65
CA HIS A 52 -35.50 -7.10 4.76
C HIS A 52 -34.91 -7.83 5.95
N ARG A 53 -33.75 -7.34 6.45
CA ARG A 53 -33.06 -7.89 7.64
C ARG A 53 -33.93 -7.84 8.92
N GLN A 54 -34.90 -6.89 8.99
CA GLN A 54 -35.80 -6.73 10.12
C GLN A 54 -36.92 -7.76 10.14
N MET A 55 -37.06 -8.57 9.11
CA MET A 55 -38.07 -9.63 9.09
C MET A 55 -37.83 -10.63 10.22
N ARG A 56 -38.89 -10.97 10.94
CA ARG A 56 -38.82 -11.95 12.04
C ARG A 56 -38.25 -13.27 11.52
N GLY A 57 -37.23 -13.78 12.21
CA GLY A 57 -36.58 -15.03 11.82
C GLY A 57 -35.55 -14.90 10.69
N TYR A 58 -35.18 -13.67 10.23
CA TYR A 58 -34.19 -13.44 9.16
C TYR A 58 -32.90 -14.24 9.38
N LEU A 59 -32.35 -14.24 10.59
CA LEU A 59 -31.12 -14.98 10.90
C LEU A 59 -31.28 -16.50 10.75
N SER A 60 -32.47 -17.03 10.95
CA SER A 60 -32.75 -18.45 10.70
C SER A 60 -32.68 -18.81 9.21
N TYR A 61 -33.17 -17.91 8.34
CA TYR A 61 -33.00 -18.07 6.89
C TYR A 61 -31.54 -18.05 6.49
N VAL A 62 -30.74 -17.11 7.04
CA VAL A 62 -29.31 -17.05 6.77
C VAL A 62 -28.58 -18.31 7.25
N ALA A 63 -28.91 -18.82 8.45
CA ALA A 63 -28.33 -20.05 8.95
C ALA A 63 -28.69 -21.26 8.06
N THR A 64 -29.94 -21.33 7.58
CA THR A 64 -30.36 -22.37 6.62
C THR A 64 -29.59 -22.25 5.31
N LEU A 65 -29.45 -21.03 4.77
CA LEU A 65 -28.64 -20.77 3.57
C LEU A 65 -27.21 -21.29 3.75
N LEU A 66 -26.52 -20.93 4.82
CA LEU A 66 -25.13 -21.36 5.06
C LEU A 66 -24.99 -22.88 5.09
N LYS A 67 -25.96 -23.59 5.70
CA LYS A 67 -26.03 -25.06 5.69
C LYS A 67 -26.22 -25.61 4.26
N THR A 68 -27.16 -25.04 3.52
CA THR A 68 -27.41 -25.43 2.12
C THR A 68 -26.16 -25.23 1.26
N LEU A 69 -25.50 -24.08 1.39
CA LEU A 69 -24.26 -23.78 0.68
C LEU A 69 -23.12 -24.73 1.10
N SER A 70 -23.01 -25.04 2.38
CA SER A 70 -21.99 -25.99 2.88
C SER A 70 -22.12 -27.36 2.23
N VAL A 71 -23.36 -27.85 2.06
CA VAL A 71 -23.63 -29.12 1.38
C VAL A 71 -23.38 -29.01 -0.13
N ALA A 72 -23.91 -27.98 -0.75
CA ALA A 72 -23.81 -27.77 -2.21
C ALA A 72 -22.36 -27.59 -2.69
N GLU A 73 -21.53 -26.90 -1.90
CA GLU A 73 -20.15 -26.58 -2.29
C GLU A 73 -19.11 -27.52 -1.65
N GLY A 74 -19.51 -28.39 -0.74
CA GLY A 74 -18.56 -29.26 -0.01
C GLY A 74 -17.56 -28.51 0.89
N ARG A 75 -17.96 -27.35 1.42
CA ARG A 75 -17.12 -26.42 2.18
C ARG A 75 -17.73 -26.11 3.56
N SER A 76 -16.90 -25.71 4.52
CA SER A 76 -17.41 -25.37 5.84
C SER A 76 -18.24 -24.08 5.84
N GLU A 77 -19.31 -24.02 6.65
CA GLU A 77 -20.15 -22.84 6.83
C GLU A 77 -19.32 -21.60 7.25
N ALA A 78 -18.27 -21.81 8.06
CA ALA A 78 -17.38 -20.74 8.50
C ALA A 78 -16.62 -20.09 7.33
N LYS A 79 -16.09 -20.88 6.38
CA LYS A 79 -15.41 -20.36 5.18
C LYS A 79 -16.37 -19.60 4.27
N ILE A 80 -17.57 -20.15 4.04
CA ILE A 80 -18.60 -19.50 3.22
C ILE A 80 -19.07 -18.21 3.88
N SER A 81 -19.35 -18.22 5.18
CA SER A 81 -19.73 -17.03 5.95
C SER A 81 -18.67 -15.92 5.85
N LEU A 82 -17.39 -16.29 5.93
CA LEU A 82 -16.31 -15.34 5.78
C LEU A 82 -16.28 -14.72 4.36
N GLU A 83 -16.38 -15.55 3.32
CA GLU A 83 -16.40 -15.06 1.93
C GLU A 83 -17.58 -14.14 1.65
N ILE A 84 -18.77 -14.47 2.13
CA ILE A 84 -19.94 -13.59 2.05
C ILE A 84 -19.65 -12.26 2.77
N SER A 85 -19.02 -12.31 3.95
CA SER A 85 -18.75 -11.11 4.75
C SER A 85 -17.78 -10.13 4.10
N VAL A 86 -16.92 -10.61 3.20
CA VAL A 86 -15.90 -9.82 2.48
C VAL A 86 -16.14 -9.74 0.97
N SER A 87 -17.33 -10.10 0.50
CA SER A 87 -17.67 -10.15 -0.93
C SER A 87 -17.54 -8.80 -1.66
N ASP A 88 -17.50 -7.70 -0.94
CA ASP A 88 -17.30 -6.33 -1.42
C ASP A 88 -15.88 -5.79 -1.19
N ALA A 89 -14.93 -6.66 -0.84
CA ALA A 89 -13.55 -6.26 -0.60
C ALA A 89 -12.54 -7.13 -1.36
N ASP A 90 -11.42 -6.52 -1.75
CA ASP A 90 -10.23 -7.28 -2.11
C ASP A 90 -9.55 -7.73 -0.83
N VAL A 91 -9.23 -9.00 -0.73
CA VAL A 91 -8.58 -9.59 0.44
C VAL A 91 -7.19 -10.05 0.06
N HIS A 92 -6.19 -9.54 0.76
CA HIS A 92 -4.81 -9.99 0.64
C HIS A 92 -4.44 -10.86 1.84
N TYR A 93 -3.90 -12.03 1.56
CA TYR A 93 -3.43 -12.99 2.55
C TYR A 93 -1.91 -13.04 2.51
N ILE A 94 -1.28 -12.74 3.62
CA ILE A 94 0.17 -12.82 3.78
C ILE A 94 0.48 -14.00 4.68
N HIS A 95 0.96 -15.07 4.07
CA HIS A 95 1.43 -16.26 4.80
C HIS A 95 2.87 -15.99 5.21
N THR A 96 3.09 -15.86 6.49
CA THR A 96 4.42 -15.82 7.09
C THR A 96 4.81 -17.25 7.51
N ASP A 97 6.09 -17.53 7.57
CA ASP A 97 6.62 -18.82 8.01
C ASP A 97 7.45 -18.63 9.30
N PRO A 98 6.80 -18.34 10.44
CA PRO A 98 7.48 -18.19 11.71
C PRO A 98 7.98 -19.57 12.20
N ASP A 99 9.12 -19.58 12.91
CA ASP A 99 9.58 -20.78 13.62
C ASP A 99 8.84 -20.90 14.95
N ALA A 100 7.58 -21.26 14.87
CA ALA A 100 6.67 -21.37 16.00
C ALA A 100 5.63 -22.47 15.73
N ASP A 101 4.88 -22.84 16.73
CA ASP A 101 3.76 -23.77 16.58
C ASP A 101 2.73 -23.21 15.59
N PRO A 102 2.08 -24.08 14.79
CA PRO A 102 1.06 -23.67 13.83
C PRO A 102 0.02 -22.71 14.42
N GLY A 103 -0.25 -21.62 13.72
CA GLY A 103 -1.19 -20.58 14.15
C GLY A 103 -0.64 -19.59 15.19
N THR A 104 0.63 -19.70 15.57
CA THR A 104 1.30 -18.80 16.51
C THR A 104 2.48 -18.08 15.84
N THR A 105 2.93 -17.00 16.47
CA THR A 105 4.15 -16.26 16.09
C THR A 105 4.72 -15.56 17.31
N PRO A 106 6.05 -15.44 17.47
CA PRO A 106 6.63 -14.59 18.48
C PRO A 106 6.09 -13.15 18.36
N ILE A 107 5.81 -12.50 19.49
CA ILE A 107 5.15 -11.19 19.50
C ILE A 107 5.93 -10.13 18.69
N GLU A 108 7.25 -10.12 18.77
CA GLU A 108 8.10 -9.18 18.02
C GLU A 108 8.00 -9.42 16.51
N GLU A 109 7.94 -10.67 16.08
CA GLU A 109 7.75 -11.05 14.68
C GLU A 109 6.36 -10.66 14.20
N GLY A 110 5.33 -10.91 15.00
CA GLY A 110 3.96 -10.53 14.70
C GLY A 110 3.82 -9.02 14.52
N VAL A 111 4.34 -8.22 15.45
CA VAL A 111 4.31 -6.74 15.34
C VAL A 111 4.97 -6.28 14.06
N LYS A 112 6.18 -6.77 13.76
CA LYS A 112 6.91 -6.41 12.54
C LYS A 112 6.18 -6.81 11.26
N ALA A 113 5.53 -7.98 11.26
CA ALA A 113 4.75 -8.44 10.11
C ALA A 113 3.52 -7.55 9.86
N PHE A 114 2.83 -7.07 10.92
CA PHE A 114 1.74 -6.12 10.80
C PHE A 114 2.22 -4.74 10.33
N GLU A 115 3.34 -4.24 10.83
CA GLU A 115 3.95 -2.99 10.34
C GLU A 115 4.32 -3.12 8.85
N SER A 116 4.87 -4.25 8.46
CA SER A 116 5.22 -4.55 7.07
C SER A 116 3.99 -4.62 6.17
N LEU A 117 2.89 -5.23 6.64
CA LEU A 117 1.62 -5.24 5.93
C LEU A 117 1.07 -3.82 5.74
N GLN A 118 1.12 -3.00 6.78
CA GLN A 118 0.72 -1.59 6.70
C GLN A 118 1.55 -0.82 5.67
N GLN A 119 2.89 -0.97 5.71
CA GLN A 119 3.79 -0.30 4.76
C GLN A 119 3.63 -0.82 3.34
N TRP A 120 3.39 -2.11 3.16
CA TRP A 120 3.12 -2.70 1.85
C TRP A 120 1.86 -2.12 1.21
N VAL A 121 0.75 -2.09 1.93
CA VAL A 121 -0.52 -1.50 1.45
C VAL A 121 -0.36 0.01 1.20
N LEU A 122 0.30 0.73 2.10
CA LEU A 122 0.58 2.16 1.94
C LEU A 122 1.43 2.43 0.69
N SER A 123 2.41 1.57 0.39
CA SER A 123 3.24 1.70 -0.81
C SER A 123 2.41 1.66 -2.09
N GLY A 124 1.43 0.75 -2.19
CA GLY A 124 0.50 0.70 -3.31
C GLY A 124 -0.44 1.90 -3.38
N ALA A 125 -0.90 2.40 -2.22
CA ALA A 125 -1.74 3.59 -2.15
C ALA A 125 -1.01 4.85 -2.62
N VAL A 126 0.26 5.03 -2.20
CA VAL A 126 1.11 6.14 -2.64
C VAL A 126 1.38 6.07 -4.14
N LEU A 127 1.75 4.89 -4.65
CA LEU A 127 1.96 4.65 -6.08
C LEU A 127 0.71 4.99 -6.91
N THR A 128 -0.47 4.70 -6.38
CA THR A 128 -1.73 4.97 -7.08
C THR A 128 -2.14 6.43 -7.01
N ALA A 129 -1.89 7.10 -5.86
CA ALA A 129 -2.24 8.49 -5.64
C ALA A 129 -1.29 9.48 -6.35
N ALA A 130 -0.01 9.13 -6.46
CA ALA A 130 1.03 9.94 -7.07
C ALA A 130 1.96 9.05 -7.91
N PRO A 131 1.59 8.74 -9.17
CA PRO A 131 2.31 7.78 -10.02
C PRO A 131 3.59 8.36 -10.61
N GLN A 132 4.47 8.88 -9.75
CA GLN A 132 5.79 9.34 -10.13
C GLN A 132 6.83 8.27 -9.79
N ALA A 133 7.76 8.02 -10.72
CA ALA A 133 8.88 7.14 -10.47
C ALA A 133 9.76 7.71 -9.35
N ARG A 134 9.79 7.06 -8.20
CA ARG A 134 10.60 7.45 -7.05
C ARG A 134 11.27 6.24 -6.43
N VAL A 135 12.57 6.34 -6.27
CA VAL A 135 13.39 5.28 -5.63
C VAL A 135 13.10 5.18 -4.12
N VAL A 136 12.73 6.29 -3.50
CA VAL A 136 12.23 6.36 -2.10
C VAL A 136 10.96 7.18 -2.09
N GLN A 137 9.93 6.73 -1.39
CA GLN A 137 8.69 7.48 -1.27
C GLN A 137 8.90 8.75 -0.41
N PRO A 138 8.21 9.86 -0.73
CA PRO A 138 8.31 11.10 0.03
C PRO A 138 7.92 10.88 1.49
N ALA A 139 8.52 11.65 2.41
CA ALA A 139 8.18 11.61 3.83
C ALA A 139 6.71 11.97 4.03
N ARG A 140 6.25 13.08 3.42
CA ARG A 140 4.84 13.49 3.42
C ARG A 140 4.05 12.67 2.39
N LYS A 141 3.17 11.81 2.87
CA LYS A 141 2.34 10.96 2.01
C LYS A 141 1.17 11.75 1.42
N PRO A 142 0.72 11.43 0.18
CA PRO A 142 -0.47 12.03 -0.42
C PRO A 142 -1.72 11.81 0.46
N THR A 143 -2.53 12.86 0.64
CA THR A 143 -3.76 12.81 1.46
C THR A 143 -4.67 11.67 1.02
N LYS A 144 -4.84 11.47 -0.29
CA LYS A 144 -5.66 10.38 -0.85
C LYS A 144 -5.18 8.99 -0.42
N ALA A 145 -3.87 8.78 -0.31
CA ALA A 145 -3.31 7.53 0.19
C ALA A 145 -3.58 7.34 1.68
N LEU A 146 -3.46 8.41 2.48
CA LEU A 146 -3.76 8.35 3.92
C LEU A 146 -5.25 8.13 4.19
N ASP A 147 -6.14 8.77 3.43
CA ASP A 147 -7.59 8.56 3.54
C ASP A 147 -7.97 7.12 3.18
N PHE A 148 -7.38 6.58 2.12
CA PHE A 148 -7.55 5.17 1.75
C PHE A 148 -7.13 4.24 2.89
N MET A 149 -5.97 4.46 3.53
CA MET A 149 -5.50 3.63 4.64
C MET A 149 -6.50 3.56 5.81
N ARG A 150 -7.31 4.61 6.03
CA ARG A 150 -8.38 4.61 7.06
C ARG A 150 -9.52 3.65 6.75
N SER A 151 -9.71 3.28 5.48
CA SER A 151 -10.73 2.32 5.05
C SER A 151 -10.27 0.87 5.11
N VAL A 152 -8.96 0.62 5.05
CA VAL A 152 -8.39 -0.73 5.11
C VAL A 152 -8.61 -1.35 6.50
N ARG A 153 -8.94 -2.63 6.53
CA ARG A 153 -9.20 -3.37 7.77
C ARG A 153 -8.31 -4.61 7.85
N LEU A 154 -7.90 -4.93 9.06
CA LEU A 154 -7.30 -6.23 9.35
C LEU A 154 -8.41 -7.27 9.53
N GLY A 155 -8.24 -8.42 8.94
CA GLY A 155 -9.12 -9.57 9.13
C GLY A 155 -8.61 -10.51 10.24
N PRO A 156 -9.33 -11.60 10.49
CA PRO A 156 -8.87 -12.63 11.42
C PRO A 156 -7.60 -13.30 10.87
N THR A 157 -6.77 -13.77 11.78
CA THR A 157 -5.67 -14.68 11.47
C THR A 157 -6.21 -16.09 11.31
N PHE A 158 -5.58 -16.89 10.44
CA PHE A 158 -6.00 -18.27 10.19
C PHE A 158 -4.96 -19.27 10.70
N GLU A 159 -5.44 -20.48 11.08
CA GLU A 159 -4.60 -21.59 11.46
C GLU A 159 -3.77 -22.11 10.27
N GLY A 160 -2.58 -22.61 10.56
CA GLY A 160 -1.62 -23.17 9.61
C GLY A 160 -0.26 -22.51 9.79
N SER A 161 0.19 -21.72 8.81
CA SER A 161 1.18 -20.66 9.00
C SER A 161 0.46 -19.44 9.59
N TYR A 162 1.17 -18.52 10.26
CA TYR A 162 0.56 -17.29 10.74
C TYR A 162 0.17 -16.41 9.54
N ILE A 163 -1.16 -16.34 9.26
CA ILE A 163 -1.69 -15.65 8.07
C ILE A 163 -2.26 -14.31 8.48
N LEU A 164 -1.64 -13.24 8.01
CA LEU A 164 -2.19 -11.89 8.12
C LEU A 164 -3.16 -11.61 6.97
N THR A 165 -4.25 -10.93 7.27
CA THR A 165 -5.23 -10.56 6.26
C THR A 165 -5.49 -9.06 6.23
N ALA A 166 -5.49 -8.48 5.02
CA ALA A 166 -5.89 -7.10 4.79
C ALA A 166 -7.12 -7.06 3.90
N TYR A 167 -8.19 -6.41 4.36
CA TYR A 167 -9.41 -6.16 3.62
C TYR A 167 -9.39 -4.74 3.05
N ILE A 168 -9.47 -4.64 1.75
CA ILE A 168 -9.56 -3.39 0.99
C ILE A 168 -10.97 -3.29 0.43
N PRO A 169 -11.89 -2.55 1.08
CA PRO A 169 -13.25 -2.38 0.60
C PRO A 169 -13.24 -1.76 -0.80
N VAL A 170 -13.93 -2.37 -1.76
CA VAL A 170 -14.02 -1.91 -3.14
C VAL A 170 -15.45 -1.41 -3.38
N PRO A 171 -15.64 -0.13 -3.72
CA PRO A 171 -16.98 0.39 -4.03
C PRO A 171 -17.63 -0.40 -5.16
N GLY A 172 -18.87 -0.86 -4.92
CA GLY A 172 -19.69 -1.54 -5.91
C GLY A 172 -19.98 -0.63 -7.11
N ARG A 173 -20.38 -1.22 -8.25
CA ARG A 173 -20.93 -0.47 -9.38
C ARG A 173 -22.34 -0.02 -9.02
N ILE A 174 -22.51 1.24 -8.63
CA ILE A 174 -23.83 1.81 -8.40
C ILE A 174 -24.37 2.28 -9.76
N GLY A 175 -25.38 1.58 -10.30
CA GLY A 175 -26.23 2.06 -11.40
C GLY A 175 -25.57 2.22 -12.77
N GLN A 176 -24.41 1.67 -13.00
CA GLN A 176 -23.85 1.61 -14.36
C GLN A 176 -24.36 0.34 -15.05
N THR A 177 -25.28 0.53 -16.00
CA THR A 177 -25.55 -0.45 -17.06
C THR A 177 -24.20 -0.85 -17.62
N GLU A 178 -23.95 -2.16 -17.77
CA GLU A 178 -22.74 -2.68 -18.39
C GLU A 178 -22.64 -2.14 -19.81
N ILE A 179 -21.94 -1.05 -19.99
CA ILE A 179 -21.31 -0.78 -21.27
C ILE A 179 -20.08 -1.71 -21.26
N GLU A 180 -20.18 -2.82 -21.95
CA GLU A 180 -19.04 -3.66 -22.27
C GLU A 180 -18.06 -2.82 -23.11
N VAL A 181 -17.20 -2.11 -22.45
CA VAL A 181 -16.08 -1.43 -23.09
C VAL A 181 -15.00 -2.48 -23.26
N ASP A 182 -14.83 -2.95 -24.48
CA ASP A 182 -13.88 -4.00 -24.85
C ASP A 182 -12.40 -3.52 -24.80
N ASP A 183 -12.19 -2.22 -24.58
CA ASP A 183 -10.86 -1.62 -24.49
C ASP A 183 -10.25 -1.81 -23.08
N PRO A 184 -9.13 -2.55 -22.96
CA PRO A 184 -8.43 -2.77 -21.71
C PRO A 184 -8.00 -1.46 -20.99
N LEU A 185 -7.65 -0.41 -21.74
CA LEU A 185 -7.24 0.88 -21.21
C LEU A 185 -8.42 1.62 -20.56
N VAL A 186 -9.60 1.55 -21.17
CA VAL A 186 -10.81 2.15 -20.63
C VAL A 186 -11.29 1.36 -19.41
N ARG A 187 -11.17 0.02 -19.40
CA ARG A 187 -11.43 -0.82 -18.22
C ARG A 187 -10.52 -0.44 -17.06
N GLN A 188 -9.25 -0.19 -17.31
CA GLN A 188 -8.29 0.22 -16.28
C GLN A 188 -8.58 1.63 -15.75
N ALA A 189 -8.95 2.57 -16.62
CA ALA A 189 -9.32 3.95 -16.25
C ALA A 189 -10.64 4.03 -15.44
N SER A 190 -11.53 3.03 -15.57
CA SER A 190 -12.82 2.97 -14.88
C SER A 190 -12.78 2.25 -13.52
N GLN A 191 -11.61 1.76 -13.09
CA GLN A 191 -11.48 1.07 -11.80
C GLN A 191 -11.51 2.07 -10.63
N PRO A 192 -12.18 1.76 -9.51
CA PRO A 192 -12.09 2.56 -8.31
C PRO A 192 -10.65 2.57 -7.77
N PHE A 193 -10.35 3.63 -7.01
CA PHE A 193 -9.00 3.83 -6.46
C PHE A 193 -8.53 2.61 -5.66
N GLU A 194 -9.39 2.04 -4.85
CA GLU A 194 -9.13 0.90 -3.98
C GLU A 194 -8.69 -0.35 -4.78
N ARG A 195 -9.43 -0.66 -5.86
CA ARG A 195 -9.06 -1.75 -6.77
C ARG A 195 -7.75 -1.46 -7.49
N SER A 196 -7.54 -0.22 -7.91
CA SER A 196 -6.30 0.20 -8.57
C SER A 196 -5.10 0.05 -7.63
N VAL A 197 -5.27 0.32 -6.33
CA VAL A 197 -4.24 0.07 -5.31
C VAL A 197 -3.89 -1.41 -5.25
N SER A 198 -4.89 -2.30 -5.10
CA SER A 198 -4.68 -3.74 -5.03
C SER A 198 -3.93 -4.29 -6.25
N LEU A 199 -4.33 -3.88 -7.46
CA LEU A 199 -3.70 -4.34 -8.70
C LEU A 199 -2.26 -3.84 -8.85
N LYS A 200 -2.04 -2.53 -8.68
CA LYS A 200 -0.70 -1.92 -8.79
C LYS A 200 0.26 -2.45 -7.73
N LEU A 201 -0.24 -2.67 -6.50
CA LEU A 201 0.55 -3.22 -5.42
C LEU A 201 1.08 -4.62 -5.76
N ARG A 202 0.22 -5.47 -6.32
CA ARG A 202 0.63 -6.81 -6.78
C ARG A 202 1.61 -6.75 -7.93
N GLU A 203 1.40 -5.86 -8.90
CA GLU A 203 2.32 -5.69 -10.02
C GLU A 203 3.69 -5.19 -9.55
N ALA A 204 3.73 -4.13 -8.75
CA ALA A 204 4.98 -3.62 -8.18
C ALA A 204 5.71 -4.68 -7.31
N THR A 205 4.96 -5.55 -6.63
CA THR A 205 5.53 -6.68 -5.88
C THR A 205 6.22 -7.66 -6.81
N LYS A 206 5.59 -8.05 -7.93
CA LYS A 206 6.20 -8.94 -8.94
C LYS A 206 7.44 -8.31 -9.56
N GLU A 207 7.39 -7.04 -9.89
CA GLU A 207 8.53 -6.30 -10.43
C GLU A 207 9.70 -6.22 -9.45
N ALA A 208 9.42 -6.02 -8.16
CA ALA A 208 10.46 -6.05 -7.12
C ALA A 208 11.12 -7.43 -6.99
N LEU A 209 10.33 -8.51 -7.09
CA LEU A 209 10.87 -9.88 -7.10
C LEU A 209 11.61 -10.19 -8.40
N GLY A 210 11.16 -9.65 -9.53
CA GLY A 210 11.89 -9.73 -10.80
C GLY A 210 13.27 -9.08 -10.69
N ALA A 211 13.36 -7.87 -10.10
CA ALA A 211 14.63 -7.21 -9.82
C ALA A 211 15.53 -8.04 -8.88
N ALA A 212 14.97 -8.62 -7.81
CA ALA A 212 15.71 -9.47 -6.91
C ALA A 212 16.28 -10.71 -7.61
N ASN A 213 15.52 -11.33 -8.51
CA ASN A 213 15.99 -12.47 -9.31
C ASN A 213 17.13 -12.08 -10.25
N GLU A 214 17.10 -10.91 -10.87
CA GLU A 214 18.20 -10.41 -11.70
C GLU A 214 19.47 -10.26 -10.88
N VAL A 215 19.39 -9.67 -9.70
CA VAL A 215 20.55 -9.54 -8.79
C VAL A 215 21.11 -10.90 -8.40
N ILE A 216 20.26 -11.88 -8.10
CA ILE A 216 20.69 -13.25 -7.75
C ILE A 216 21.39 -13.93 -8.93
N GLN A 217 20.92 -13.70 -10.15
CA GLN A 217 21.43 -14.41 -11.35
C GLN A 217 22.60 -13.71 -12.04
N SER A 218 22.72 -12.39 -11.96
CA SER A 218 23.62 -11.58 -12.80
C SER A 218 24.49 -10.66 -12.00
N SER A 219 24.79 -10.72 -10.82
CA SER A 219 25.66 -9.79 -10.06
C SER A 219 25.37 -8.29 -10.33
N GLU A 220 24.19 -7.97 -10.91
CA GLU A 220 23.71 -6.60 -10.98
C GLU A 220 23.43 -6.07 -9.58
N GLY A 221 23.61 -4.78 -9.37
CA GLY A 221 23.38 -4.14 -8.08
C GLY A 221 21.94 -3.60 -7.94
N VAL A 222 21.83 -2.48 -7.23
CA VAL A 222 20.57 -1.76 -6.99
C VAL A 222 19.94 -1.21 -8.27
N GLU A 223 20.68 -1.13 -9.37
CA GLU A 223 20.21 -0.66 -10.68
C GLU A 223 19.04 -1.49 -11.21
N ALA A 224 19.00 -2.80 -10.92
CA ALA A 224 17.89 -3.67 -11.28
C ALA A 224 16.56 -3.19 -10.67
N PHE A 225 16.60 -2.60 -9.48
CA PHE A 225 15.44 -2.03 -8.78
C PHE A 225 15.10 -0.64 -9.27
N THR A 226 16.11 0.23 -9.44
CA THR A 226 15.88 1.62 -9.84
C THR A 226 15.32 1.74 -11.25
N ARG A 227 15.67 0.85 -12.17
CA ARG A 227 15.06 0.76 -13.52
C ARG A 227 13.56 0.48 -13.47
N ARG A 228 13.07 -0.17 -12.41
CA ARG A 228 11.65 -0.52 -12.21
C ARG A 228 10.90 0.47 -11.33
N ALA A 229 11.49 1.64 -11.06
CA ALA A 229 10.83 2.67 -10.25
C ALA A 229 9.50 3.15 -10.87
N GLU A 230 9.40 3.21 -12.21
CA GLU A 230 8.16 3.53 -12.91
C GLU A 230 7.06 2.49 -12.70
N CYS A 231 7.42 1.22 -12.47
CA CYS A 231 6.50 0.14 -12.09
C CYS A 231 6.15 0.14 -10.59
N GLY A 232 6.66 1.13 -9.83
CA GLY A 232 6.37 1.28 -8.40
C GLY A 232 7.37 0.61 -7.47
N VAL A 233 8.46 0.05 -7.97
CA VAL A 233 9.54 -0.51 -7.15
C VAL A 233 10.29 0.63 -6.48
N ASN A 234 10.39 0.57 -5.15
CA ASN A 234 11.07 1.56 -4.33
C ASN A 234 11.51 0.96 -2.99
N ALA A 235 12.35 1.68 -2.26
CA ALA A 235 12.89 1.22 -0.98
C ALA A 235 11.80 0.86 0.04
N ASN A 236 10.70 1.63 0.10
CA ASN A 236 9.61 1.37 1.03
C ASN A 236 8.88 0.04 0.74
N LEU A 237 8.64 -0.26 -0.54
CA LEU A 237 8.05 -1.53 -0.97
C LEU A 237 9.00 -2.70 -0.65
N CYS A 238 10.29 -2.56 -0.97
CA CYS A 238 11.29 -3.60 -0.71
C CYS A 238 11.45 -3.88 0.78
N GLU A 239 11.48 -2.84 1.64
CA GLU A 239 11.49 -2.99 3.10
C GLU A 239 10.24 -3.71 3.63
N ALA A 240 9.07 -3.34 3.12
CA ALA A 240 7.82 -3.97 3.51
C ALA A 240 7.79 -5.46 3.13
N LEU A 241 8.21 -5.81 1.90
CA LEU A 241 8.30 -7.20 1.46
C LEU A 241 9.31 -8.00 2.29
N ALA A 242 10.50 -7.43 2.54
CA ALA A 242 11.52 -8.07 3.37
C ALA A 242 11.12 -8.22 4.84
N GLY A 243 10.18 -7.41 5.30
CA GLY A 243 9.67 -7.44 6.67
C GLY A 243 8.58 -8.47 6.94
N PHE A 244 8.05 -9.14 5.92
CA PHE A 244 7.12 -10.26 6.10
C PHE A 244 7.80 -11.50 6.70
N THR A 245 9.12 -11.55 6.64
CA THR A 245 9.91 -12.59 7.28
C THR A 245 10.94 -11.93 8.21
N THR A 246 10.96 -12.33 9.46
CA THR A 246 11.86 -11.75 10.47
C THR A 246 13.16 -12.51 10.62
N LYS A 247 13.17 -13.77 10.23
CA LYS A 247 14.38 -14.63 10.27
C LYS A 247 15.20 -14.54 9.01
N GLU A 248 16.49 -14.63 9.18
CA GLU A 248 17.39 -15.00 8.09
C GLU A 248 16.93 -16.35 7.56
N GLY A 249 16.24 -16.33 6.42
CA GLY A 249 15.84 -17.53 5.75
C GLY A 249 14.37 -17.91 5.80
N GLY A 250 13.48 -17.05 6.26
CA GLY A 250 12.05 -17.27 6.12
C GLY A 250 11.55 -17.11 4.68
N GLN A 251 10.45 -17.77 4.37
CA GLN A 251 9.68 -17.58 3.15
C GLN A 251 8.39 -16.82 3.47
N ALA A 252 7.82 -16.16 2.48
CA ALA A 252 6.49 -15.59 2.58
C ALA A 252 5.70 -15.88 1.29
N LYS A 253 4.37 -15.98 1.42
CA LYS A 253 3.48 -16.14 0.28
C LYS A 253 2.40 -15.07 0.35
N ILE A 254 2.18 -14.36 -0.74
CA ILE A 254 1.13 -13.35 -0.88
C ILE A 254 0.07 -13.88 -1.82
N ASP A 255 -1.14 -14.06 -1.29
CA ASP A 255 -2.30 -14.49 -2.03
C ASP A 255 -3.37 -13.39 -2.06
N ALA A 256 -4.34 -13.46 -2.95
CA ALA A 256 -5.43 -12.51 -3.00
C ALA A 256 -6.73 -13.15 -3.50
N THR A 257 -7.84 -12.71 -2.90
CA THR A 257 -9.19 -12.88 -3.46
C THR A 257 -9.78 -11.51 -3.77
N TRP A 258 -10.57 -11.45 -4.84
CA TRP A 258 -11.08 -10.20 -5.36
C TRP A 258 -12.53 -9.99 -4.99
N ALA A 259 -12.92 -8.74 -4.73
CA ALA A 259 -14.30 -8.38 -4.46
C ALA A 259 -15.22 -8.92 -5.57
N LEU A 260 -16.25 -9.67 -5.18
CA LEU A 260 -17.21 -10.28 -6.11
C LEU A 260 -18.03 -9.24 -6.88
N SER A 261 -18.20 -8.05 -6.32
CA SER A 261 -18.81 -6.90 -6.99
C SER A 261 -18.03 -6.41 -8.21
N ARG A 262 -16.76 -6.77 -8.34
CA ARG A 262 -15.86 -6.41 -9.45
C ARG A 262 -14.89 -7.56 -9.70
N PRO A 263 -15.34 -8.64 -10.33
CA PRO A 263 -14.54 -9.83 -10.53
C PRO A 263 -13.31 -9.54 -11.40
N VAL A 264 -12.20 -10.16 -11.05
CA VAL A 264 -10.93 -10.17 -11.80
C VAL A 264 -10.54 -11.62 -12.03
N ALA A 265 -9.86 -11.89 -13.11
CA ALA A 265 -9.33 -13.23 -13.34
C ALA A 265 -8.48 -13.72 -12.15
N PRO A 266 -8.57 -14.98 -11.75
CA PRO A 266 -7.77 -15.55 -10.68
C PRO A 266 -6.29 -15.24 -10.88
N THR A 267 -5.63 -14.80 -9.83
CA THR A 267 -4.20 -14.45 -9.86
C THR A 267 -3.39 -15.49 -9.11
N ALA A 268 -2.28 -15.94 -9.70
CA ALA A 268 -1.39 -16.86 -9.02
C ALA A 268 -0.80 -16.23 -7.74
N PRO A 269 -0.56 -17.03 -6.69
CA PRO A 269 0.16 -16.57 -5.50
C PRO A 269 1.54 -16.02 -5.86
N ILE A 270 2.00 -15.04 -5.11
CA ILE A 270 3.36 -14.50 -5.19
C ILE A 270 4.16 -15.14 -4.04
N ILE A 271 5.27 -15.79 -4.37
CA ILE A 271 6.14 -16.46 -3.40
C ILE A 271 7.42 -15.66 -3.28
N LEU A 272 7.78 -15.30 -2.06
CA LEU A 272 9.02 -14.65 -1.69
C LEU A 272 9.97 -15.72 -1.16
N SER A 273 11.05 -15.99 -1.88
CA SER A 273 12.09 -16.91 -1.44
C SER A 273 13.04 -16.22 -0.44
N ARG A 274 13.78 -17.03 0.31
CA ARG A 274 14.80 -16.59 1.25
C ARG A 274 15.83 -15.63 0.63
N ASP A 275 16.34 -16.01 -0.55
CA ASP A 275 17.38 -15.22 -1.22
C ASP A 275 16.82 -13.88 -1.71
N GLN A 276 15.60 -13.87 -2.25
CA GLN A 276 14.91 -12.63 -2.64
C GLN A 276 14.71 -11.69 -1.44
N VAL A 277 14.33 -12.20 -0.27
CA VAL A 277 14.13 -11.39 0.94
C VAL A 277 15.43 -10.70 1.37
N SER A 278 16.56 -11.41 1.31
CA SER A 278 17.87 -10.81 1.62
C SER A 278 18.21 -9.70 0.63
N VAL A 279 18.08 -9.97 -0.67
CA VAL A 279 18.35 -8.98 -1.73
C VAL A 279 17.44 -7.75 -1.63
N LEU A 280 16.14 -7.93 -1.35
CA LEU A 280 15.19 -6.83 -1.16
C LEU A 280 15.60 -5.92 0.02
N ARG A 281 16.09 -6.51 1.12
CA ARG A 281 16.55 -5.77 2.30
C ARG A 281 17.78 -4.93 2.00
N ASP A 282 18.75 -5.51 1.32
CA ASP A 282 20.00 -4.84 0.95
C ASP A 282 19.75 -3.75 -0.10
N ALA A 283 18.94 -4.03 -1.12
CA ALA A 283 18.54 -3.05 -2.13
C ALA A 283 17.81 -1.86 -1.51
N ALA A 284 16.88 -2.10 -0.58
CA ALA A 284 16.18 -1.02 0.11
C ALA A 284 17.13 -0.11 0.89
N LYS A 285 18.10 -0.70 1.59
CA LYS A 285 19.14 0.04 2.33
C LYS A 285 20.01 0.88 1.39
N GLU A 286 20.40 0.33 0.26
CA GLU A 286 21.22 1.03 -0.73
C GLU A 286 20.44 2.14 -1.44
N MET A 287 19.19 1.88 -1.85
CA MET A 287 18.29 2.89 -2.40
C MET A 287 18.11 4.08 -1.46
N ARG A 288 17.94 3.85 -0.15
CA ARG A 288 17.85 4.94 0.83
C ARG A 288 19.17 5.69 1.02
N ALA A 289 20.30 5.00 0.90
CA ALA A 289 21.61 5.63 1.05
C ALA A 289 21.95 6.55 -0.13
N THR A 290 21.41 6.26 -1.32
CA THR A 290 21.70 6.98 -2.57
C THR A 290 20.60 7.95 -2.99
N ALA A 291 19.36 7.75 -2.52
CA ALA A 291 18.23 8.58 -2.90
C ALA A 291 18.31 10.00 -2.33
N PRO A 292 17.84 11.01 -3.08
CA PRO A 292 17.59 12.32 -2.54
C PRO A 292 16.56 12.28 -1.40
N GLU A 293 16.77 13.08 -0.37
CA GLU A 293 15.76 13.34 0.65
C GLU A 293 14.91 14.53 0.20
N ASP A 294 13.67 14.30 -0.21
CA ASP A 294 12.74 15.34 -0.64
C ASP A 294 12.14 16.12 0.53
N ASP A 295 11.78 17.38 0.27
CA ASP A 295 11.11 18.29 1.22
C ASP A 295 11.91 18.55 2.51
N VAL A 296 13.23 18.58 2.40
CA VAL A 296 14.12 18.90 3.53
C VAL A 296 14.19 20.41 3.72
N THR A 297 13.83 20.87 4.91
CA THR A 297 14.00 22.27 5.29
C THR A 297 15.31 22.47 6.01
N ILE A 298 16.13 23.39 5.53
CA ILE A 298 17.42 23.77 6.08
C ILE A 298 17.28 25.14 6.70
N VAL A 299 17.74 25.29 7.94
CA VAL A 299 17.82 26.56 8.64
C VAL A 299 19.27 26.80 9.05
N GLY A 300 19.83 27.96 8.65
CA GLY A 300 21.23 28.26 8.95
C GLY A 300 21.71 29.58 8.37
N ALA A 301 23.01 29.84 8.54
CA ALA A 301 23.64 31.07 8.05
C ALA A 301 24.25 30.86 6.66
N VAL A 302 24.12 31.83 5.79
CA VAL A 302 24.84 31.88 4.50
C VAL A 302 26.32 32.11 4.77
N VAL A 303 27.18 31.17 4.32
CA VAL A 303 28.62 31.22 4.58
C VAL A 303 29.47 31.41 3.32
N ARG A 304 28.88 31.20 2.15
CA ARG A 304 29.54 31.43 0.86
C ARG A 304 28.53 31.81 -0.21
N LEU A 305 28.92 32.74 -1.06
CA LEU A 305 28.20 33.23 -2.21
C LEU A 305 29.12 33.14 -3.42
N HIS A 306 28.63 32.62 -4.55
CA HIS A 306 29.35 32.62 -5.81
C HIS A 306 28.37 32.81 -6.96
N ARG A 307 28.68 33.73 -7.87
CA ARG A 307 27.89 34.00 -9.08
C ARG A 307 28.80 34.43 -10.19
N GLU A 308 28.61 33.86 -11.39
CA GLU A 308 29.25 34.29 -12.59
C GLU A 308 28.45 35.45 -13.21
N GLY A 309 28.97 36.67 -13.12
CA GLY A 309 28.34 37.87 -13.67
C GLY A 309 27.55 38.69 -12.63
N ALA A 310 26.99 39.83 -13.11
CA ALA A 310 26.29 40.79 -12.25
C ALA A 310 24.83 40.38 -11.92
N PHE A 311 24.21 39.59 -12.78
CA PHE A 311 22.80 39.18 -12.69
C PHE A 311 22.65 37.67 -12.93
N GLY A 312 21.47 37.12 -12.58
CA GLY A 312 21.13 35.72 -12.79
C GLY A 312 21.28 34.85 -11.53
N PRO A 313 21.13 33.51 -11.68
CA PRO A 313 21.23 32.56 -10.57
C PRO A 313 22.64 32.54 -9.98
N GLY A 314 22.75 32.08 -8.72
CA GLY A 314 24.03 31.95 -8.07
C GLY A 314 24.10 30.81 -7.08
N GLU A 315 25.30 30.26 -6.91
CA GLU A 315 25.59 29.22 -5.94
C GLU A 315 25.76 29.81 -4.54
N VAL A 316 25.10 29.17 -3.58
CA VAL A 316 25.13 29.58 -2.17
C VAL A 316 25.51 28.38 -1.31
N SER A 317 26.26 28.60 -0.24
CA SER A 317 26.52 27.60 0.78
C SER A 317 25.94 28.06 2.10
N VAL A 318 25.06 27.25 2.68
CA VAL A 318 24.43 27.47 3.99
C VAL A 318 25.07 26.51 4.99
N ALA A 319 25.56 27.06 6.11
CA ALA A 319 25.96 26.27 7.29
C ALA A 319 24.76 26.23 8.24
N GLY A 320 24.08 25.09 8.32
CA GLY A 320 22.82 24.98 9.03
C GLY A 320 22.50 23.57 9.49
N ILE A 321 21.33 23.48 10.06
CA ILE A 321 20.72 22.24 10.53
C ILE A 321 19.54 21.87 9.63
N ILE A 322 19.17 20.60 9.64
CA ILE A 322 17.94 20.12 9.02
C ILE A 322 16.85 20.19 10.08
N GLU A 323 15.80 20.98 9.82
CA GLU A 323 14.64 21.09 10.71
C GLU A 323 14.01 19.68 10.88
N ASP A 324 13.43 19.38 12.03
CA ASP A 324 12.80 18.10 12.37
C ASP A 324 13.71 16.86 12.56
N ARG A 325 15.03 17.02 12.65
CA ARG A 325 15.92 15.90 13.01
C ARG A 325 16.35 15.95 14.48
N VAL A 326 16.24 14.81 15.15
CA VAL A 326 16.67 14.61 16.56
C VAL A 326 18.18 14.83 16.74
N ASN A 327 18.99 14.63 15.67
CA ASN A 327 20.43 14.86 15.67
C ASN A 327 20.79 16.08 14.79
N ASN A 328 20.67 17.26 15.36
CA ASN A 328 20.97 18.55 14.72
C ASN A 328 22.49 18.81 14.63
N ARG A 329 23.20 18.07 13.77
CA ARG A 329 24.59 18.39 13.45
C ARG A 329 24.66 19.50 12.40
N LEU A 330 25.44 20.54 12.68
CA LEU A 330 25.73 21.59 11.72
C LEU A 330 26.38 21.00 10.47
N ARG A 331 25.79 21.26 9.30
CA ARG A 331 26.27 20.77 7.99
C ARG A 331 26.42 21.95 7.03
N ARG A 332 27.36 21.83 6.10
CA ARG A 332 27.47 22.77 4.99
C ARG A 332 26.72 22.19 3.78
N ILE A 333 25.71 22.93 3.32
CA ILE A 333 24.80 22.51 2.24
C ILE A 333 24.92 23.53 1.12
N TRP A 334 25.10 23.02 -0.10
CA TRP A 334 25.24 23.79 -1.31
C TRP A 334 23.90 23.85 -2.05
N LEU A 335 23.54 24.99 -2.61
CA LEU A 335 22.31 25.15 -3.40
C LEU A 335 22.51 26.27 -4.42
N GLU A 336 21.77 26.18 -5.52
CA GLU A 336 21.69 27.21 -6.53
C GLU A 336 20.37 27.97 -6.37
N LEU A 337 20.44 29.27 -6.21
CA LEU A 337 19.27 30.13 -6.03
C LEU A 337 19.02 30.95 -7.28
N ALA A 338 17.74 31.16 -7.60
CA ALA A 338 17.32 32.13 -8.60
C ALA A 338 17.76 33.58 -8.19
N GLU A 339 17.81 34.47 -9.11
CA GLU A 339 18.33 35.85 -8.89
C GLU A 339 17.68 36.57 -7.69
N VAL A 340 16.37 36.45 -7.53
CA VAL A 340 15.60 37.07 -6.43
C VAL A 340 16.07 36.54 -5.09
N ASP A 341 16.10 35.22 -4.94
CA ASP A 341 16.50 34.54 -3.71
C ASP A 341 18.00 34.70 -3.42
N TYR A 342 18.84 34.72 -4.47
CA TYR A 342 20.25 35.00 -4.32
C TYR A 342 20.50 36.42 -3.77
N SER A 343 19.71 37.40 -4.19
CA SER A 343 19.77 38.77 -3.68
C SER A 343 19.37 38.82 -2.18
N LEU A 344 18.37 38.04 -1.79
CA LEU A 344 17.98 37.87 -0.37
C LEU A 344 19.09 37.19 0.43
N ALA A 345 19.70 36.13 -0.10
CA ALA A 345 20.81 35.44 0.53
C ALA A 345 22.05 36.35 0.71
N THR A 346 22.31 37.24 -0.24
CA THR A 346 23.40 38.22 -0.14
C THR A 346 23.16 39.20 1.01
N ARG A 347 21.94 39.70 1.16
CA ARG A 347 21.57 40.58 2.27
C ARG A 347 21.65 39.85 3.63
N ALA A 348 21.14 38.62 3.68
CA ALA A 348 21.19 37.78 4.89
C ALA A 348 22.64 37.53 5.31
N HIS A 349 23.54 37.22 4.36
CA HIS A 349 24.96 37.04 4.62
C HIS A 349 25.62 38.29 5.17
N TYR A 350 25.33 39.47 4.58
CA TYR A 350 25.87 40.74 5.04
C TYR A 350 25.38 41.12 6.46
N SER A 351 24.12 40.85 6.75
CA SER A 351 23.49 41.16 8.04
C SER A 351 23.70 40.07 9.11
N GLY A 352 24.31 38.95 8.78
CA GLY A 352 24.52 37.84 9.70
C GLY A 352 23.25 37.13 10.16
N VAL A 353 22.12 37.29 9.43
CA VAL A 353 20.83 36.69 9.78
C VAL A 353 20.66 35.31 9.19
N THR A 354 19.86 34.49 9.82
CA THR A 354 19.55 33.11 9.43
C THR A 354 18.61 33.08 8.24
N VAL A 355 18.79 32.09 7.39
CA VAL A 355 17.90 31.79 6.27
C VAL A 355 17.28 30.40 6.42
N GLU A 356 16.12 30.26 5.83
CA GLU A 356 15.41 29.01 5.67
C GLU A 356 15.21 28.71 4.20
N VAL A 357 15.37 27.42 3.81
CA VAL A 357 15.13 26.97 2.45
C VAL A 357 14.72 25.51 2.46
N THR A 358 13.75 25.16 1.61
CA THR A 358 13.29 23.76 1.44
C THR A 358 13.71 23.26 0.06
N GLY A 359 13.98 21.97 -0.06
CA GLY A 359 14.34 21.30 -1.33
C GLY A 359 14.67 19.84 -1.17
N SER A 360 15.21 19.22 -2.22
CA SER A 360 15.65 17.82 -2.23
C SER A 360 17.15 17.74 -1.89
N LEU A 361 17.49 17.14 -0.75
CA LEU A 361 18.87 17.01 -0.28
C LEU A 361 19.53 15.77 -0.87
N GLU A 362 20.61 15.98 -1.62
CA GLU A 362 21.43 14.93 -2.26
C GLU A 362 22.84 14.91 -1.66
N LYS A 363 23.45 13.72 -1.63
CA LYS A 363 24.89 13.55 -1.43
C LYS A 363 25.60 13.47 -2.78
N ARG A 364 26.54 14.38 -3.05
CA ARG A 364 27.48 14.27 -4.19
C ARG A 364 28.92 14.14 -3.67
N GLY A 365 29.39 12.92 -3.60
CA GLY A 365 30.69 12.64 -2.95
C GLY A 365 30.66 13.10 -1.48
N ASN A 366 31.56 14.00 -1.10
CA ASN A 366 31.63 14.56 0.27
C ASN A 366 30.74 15.81 0.48
N ARG A 367 29.98 16.26 -0.52
CA ARG A 367 29.15 17.46 -0.42
C ARG A 367 27.67 17.11 -0.31
N SER A 368 26.96 17.85 0.55
CA SER A 368 25.50 17.85 0.57
C SER A 368 25.01 18.98 -0.33
N VAL A 369 24.12 18.69 -1.28
CA VAL A 369 23.56 19.63 -2.25
C VAL A 369 22.05 19.63 -2.12
N LEU A 370 21.44 20.80 -1.97
CA LEU A 370 19.99 20.98 -2.01
C LEU A 370 19.56 21.29 -3.44
N ARG A 371 18.78 20.41 -4.05
CA ARG A 371 18.21 20.57 -5.39
C ARG A 371 16.83 21.17 -5.33
N ASN A 372 16.45 21.86 -6.43
CA ASN A 372 15.13 22.45 -6.58
C ASN A 372 14.69 23.24 -5.33
N PRO A 373 15.53 24.22 -4.87
CA PRO A 373 15.20 24.98 -3.69
C PRO A 373 13.94 25.80 -3.91
N TYR A 374 13.08 25.85 -2.89
CA TYR A 374 11.87 26.68 -2.84
C TYR A 374 11.63 27.19 -1.42
N ASN A 375 10.71 28.14 -1.25
CA ASN A 375 10.42 28.79 0.03
C ASN A 375 11.66 29.39 0.71
N PHE A 376 12.55 30.02 -0.08
CA PHE A 376 13.70 30.70 0.49
C PHE A 376 13.22 31.95 1.28
N ALA A 377 13.54 32.00 2.56
CA ALA A 377 13.15 33.09 3.45
C ALA A 377 14.27 33.48 4.41
N VAL A 378 14.25 34.72 4.87
CA VAL A 378 15.14 35.24 5.91
C VAL A 378 14.39 35.13 7.25
N ARG A 379 15.00 34.49 8.24
CA ARG A 379 14.49 34.40 9.61
C ARG A 379 15.31 35.34 10.54
N PRO A 380 14.82 36.51 10.88
CA PRO A 380 15.60 37.47 11.69
C PRO A 380 15.82 37.06 13.14
N ASP A 381 15.05 36.12 13.67
CA ASP A 381 14.99 35.80 15.12
C ASP A 381 15.35 34.33 15.46
N PHE A 382 16.22 33.67 14.70
CA PHE A 382 16.71 32.35 15.10
C PHE A 382 18.00 32.50 15.90
N PRO A 383 18.02 32.15 17.24
CA PRO A 383 19.19 32.27 18.10
C PRO A 383 20.35 31.36 17.72
#